data_8c647edbfcbe01dce24966ab2b7b3c43
#
_entry.id   8c647edbfcbe01dce24966ab2b7b3c43
#
_cell.length_a   1.000
_cell.length_b   1.000
_cell.length_c   1.000
_cell.angle_alpha   90.00
_cell.angle_beta   90.00
_cell.angle_gamma   90.00
#
_symmetry.space_group_name_H-M   'P 1'
#
loop_
_entity.id
_entity.type
_entity.pdbx_description
1 polymer ?
#
loop_
_entity_poly.entity_id
_entity_poly.type
_entity_poly.pdbx_seq_one_letter_code
_entity_poly.pdbx_strand_id
1 'polypeptide(L)'
;VVFTFFVPPIPGCEDVRQLTPNDEKKKFLEAYGIDYLIEYPFTEKVRHTAPKDFIREILCKKLCAAFVAAGPDFCFGYERKGNVALLEKMSSLCGYEFEVFDKVSYKGEPISSSRIRACISEGQMEDACEMLDRPFSLSGTVIHGKAIGHTIGFATMNLVWPEDKLLVPIGVYLSKVKIGGNTYQAITNVGHRPTVEKDAAKSDLLLEAHLLQYSQMAYGEEIEVSLFHYERPEVRFSGLDALKEQLKKDTLACVTYFEERGNDGKKEGFVEERA
;
A
#
# COMPACT_ATOMS: atom_id res chain seq x y z
N VAL A 1 -11.76 -16.38 7.05
CA VAL A 1 -12.30 -15.91 5.74
C VAL A 1 -12.46 -14.40 5.75
N VAL A 2 -11.93 -13.71 4.75
CA VAL A 2 -12.23 -12.30 4.50
C VAL A 2 -13.18 -12.20 3.30
N PHE A 3 -14.30 -11.49 3.47
CA PHE A 3 -15.24 -11.20 2.40
C PHE A 3 -15.08 -9.74 1.98
N THR A 4 -14.79 -9.50 0.71
CA THR A 4 -14.66 -8.17 0.14
C THR A 4 -15.35 -8.10 -1.22
N PHE A 5 -15.66 -6.88 -1.67
CA PHE A 5 -16.15 -6.71 -3.04
C PHE A 5 -14.97 -6.44 -3.97
N PHE A 6 -14.95 -7.15 -5.08
CA PHE A 6 -14.15 -6.73 -6.22
C PHE A 6 -14.87 -5.56 -6.87
N VAL A 7 -14.31 -4.38 -6.70
CA VAL A 7 -14.82 -3.16 -7.34
C VAL A 7 -14.02 -2.98 -8.62
N PRO A 8 -14.59 -3.26 -9.81
CA PRO A 8 -13.98 -2.82 -11.05
C PRO A 8 -13.91 -1.29 -11.03
N PRO A 9 -12.98 -0.65 -11.75
CA PRO A 9 -12.96 0.79 -11.89
C PRO A 9 -14.35 1.25 -12.35
N ILE A 10 -15.01 2.07 -11.52
CA ILE A 10 -16.33 2.60 -11.82
C ILE A 10 -16.13 3.62 -12.93
N PRO A 11 -16.79 3.51 -14.10
CA PRO A 11 -16.73 4.52 -15.14
C PRO A 11 -17.08 5.91 -14.55
N GLY A 12 -16.20 6.89 -14.71
CA GLY A 12 -16.32 8.22 -14.11
C GLY A 12 -15.71 8.36 -12.70
N CYS A 13 -15.17 7.30 -12.11
CA CYS A 13 -14.34 7.31 -10.90
C CYS A 13 -12.94 6.76 -11.22
N GLU A 14 -12.42 7.08 -12.39
CA GLU A 14 -11.17 6.56 -12.93
C GLU A 14 -9.94 6.95 -12.09
N ASP A 15 -10.09 7.91 -11.17
CA ASP A 15 -9.03 8.41 -10.31
C ASP A 15 -8.98 7.81 -8.89
N VAL A 16 -9.78 6.79 -8.59
CA VAL A 16 -9.74 6.20 -7.23
C VAL A 16 -8.61 5.20 -7.12
N ARG A 17 -7.38 5.69 -7.08
CA ARG A 17 -6.19 4.89 -6.81
C ARG A 17 -6.27 4.27 -5.41
N GLN A 18 -5.84 3.03 -5.27
CA GLN A 18 -5.98 2.26 -4.05
C GLN A 18 -4.79 2.47 -3.11
N LEU A 19 -5.03 2.53 -1.80
CA LEU A 19 -3.96 2.45 -0.80
C LEU A 19 -3.20 1.13 -0.93
N THR A 20 -3.96 0.06 -1.12
CA THR A 20 -3.46 -1.31 -1.21
C THR A 20 -4.15 -1.96 -2.41
N PRO A 21 -3.51 -2.03 -3.58
CA PRO A 21 -4.00 -2.77 -4.75
C PRO A 21 -4.34 -4.22 -4.42
N ASN A 22 -5.21 -4.82 -5.24
CA ASN A 22 -5.73 -6.16 -4.93
C ASN A 22 -4.66 -7.23 -4.76
N ASP A 23 -3.59 -7.18 -5.56
CA ASP A 23 -2.51 -8.17 -5.47
C ASP A 23 -1.66 -7.98 -4.19
N GLU A 24 -1.43 -6.74 -3.75
CA GLU A 24 -0.81 -6.45 -2.46
C GLU A 24 -1.72 -6.89 -1.30
N LYS A 25 -3.02 -6.58 -1.40
CA LYS A 25 -4.01 -6.99 -0.39
C LYS A 25 -4.04 -8.50 -0.18
N LYS A 26 -3.95 -9.30 -1.25
CA LYS A 26 -3.86 -10.75 -1.16
C LYS A 26 -2.64 -11.21 -0.38
N LYS A 27 -1.47 -10.66 -0.70
CA LYS A 27 -0.22 -10.98 0.01
C LYS A 27 -0.29 -10.64 1.50
N PHE A 28 -0.86 -9.48 1.85
CA PHE A 28 -1.01 -9.11 3.27
C PHE A 28 -1.99 -10.00 4.01
N LEU A 29 -3.14 -10.30 3.42
CA LEU A 29 -4.12 -11.20 4.04
C LEU A 29 -3.57 -12.60 4.24
N GLU A 30 -2.79 -13.10 3.28
CA GLU A 30 -2.07 -14.37 3.42
C GLU A 30 -1.06 -14.33 4.58
N ALA A 31 -0.27 -13.26 4.68
CA ALA A 31 0.69 -13.07 5.78
C ALA A 31 0.00 -12.96 7.16
N TYR A 32 -1.24 -12.44 7.21
CA TYR A 32 -2.07 -12.44 8.43
C TYR A 32 -2.75 -13.80 8.71
N GLY A 33 -2.46 -14.85 7.97
CA GLY A 33 -3.02 -16.19 8.18
C GLY A 33 -4.47 -16.32 7.76
N ILE A 34 -4.93 -15.54 6.79
CA ILE A 34 -6.28 -15.66 6.24
C ILE A 34 -6.31 -16.80 5.22
N ASP A 35 -7.05 -17.87 5.49
CA ASP A 35 -7.15 -19.04 4.63
C ASP A 35 -7.94 -18.79 3.34
N TYR A 36 -8.96 -17.92 3.40
CA TYR A 36 -9.83 -17.66 2.26
C TYR A 36 -10.14 -16.18 2.10
N LEU A 37 -9.91 -15.66 0.90
CA LEU A 37 -10.34 -14.34 0.46
C LEU A 37 -11.46 -14.51 -0.58
N ILE A 38 -12.63 -13.95 -0.29
CA ILE A 38 -13.76 -13.95 -1.23
C ILE A 38 -13.87 -12.56 -1.83
N GLU A 39 -13.44 -12.43 -3.08
CA GLU A 39 -13.63 -11.22 -3.89
C GLU A 39 -14.98 -11.32 -4.64
N TYR A 40 -16.03 -10.80 -4.03
CA TYR A 40 -17.38 -10.91 -4.59
C TYR A 40 -17.59 -9.83 -5.66
N PRO A 41 -18.04 -10.20 -6.88
CA PRO A 41 -18.26 -9.22 -7.95
C PRO A 41 -19.33 -8.20 -7.56
N PHE A 42 -19.01 -6.90 -7.61
CA PHE A 42 -19.96 -5.82 -7.32
C PHE A 42 -20.76 -5.46 -8.58
N THR A 43 -21.68 -6.33 -8.97
CA THR A 43 -22.57 -6.11 -10.14
C THR A 43 -23.78 -5.27 -9.77
N GLU A 44 -24.50 -4.73 -10.77
CA GLU A 44 -25.77 -4.01 -10.54
C GLU A 44 -26.79 -4.87 -9.76
N LYS A 45 -26.85 -6.17 -10.01
CA LYS A 45 -27.69 -7.09 -9.25
C LYS A 45 -27.28 -7.14 -7.78
N VAL A 46 -25.99 -7.21 -7.50
CA VAL A 46 -25.45 -7.22 -6.12
C VAL A 46 -25.70 -5.88 -5.43
N ARG A 47 -25.51 -4.78 -6.14
CA ARG A 47 -25.80 -3.42 -5.66
C ARG A 47 -27.25 -3.25 -5.20
N HIS A 48 -28.19 -3.87 -5.89
CA HIS A 48 -29.62 -3.82 -5.56
C HIS A 48 -30.09 -4.93 -4.61
N THR A 49 -29.18 -5.74 -4.07
CA THR A 49 -29.53 -6.80 -3.12
C THR A 49 -30.02 -6.19 -1.80
N ALA A 50 -31.22 -6.58 -1.35
CA ALA A 50 -31.72 -6.12 -0.06
C ALA A 50 -30.81 -6.63 1.09
N PRO A 51 -30.59 -5.85 2.16
CA PRO A 51 -29.69 -6.24 3.25
C PRO A 51 -30.03 -7.59 3.87
N LYS A 52 -31.30 -7.89 4.08
CA LYS A 52 -31.72 -9.19 4.62
C LYS A 52 -31.41 -10.35 3.68
N ASP A 53 -31.51 -10.14 2.37
CA ASP A 53 -31.22 -11.17 1.38
C ASP A 53 -29.71 -11.41 1.28
N PHE A 54 -28.87 -10.35 1.42
CA PHE A 54 -27.43 -10.52 1.54
C PHE A 54 -27.07 -11.42 2.73
N ILE A 55 -27.65 -11.18 3.91
CA ILE A 55 -27.40 -12.03 5.08
C ILE A 55 -27.82 -13.47 4.80
N ARG A 56 -29.06 -13.68 4.37
CA ARG A 56 -29.61 -15.02 4.17
C ARG A 56 -28.90 -15.81 3.07
N GLU A 57 -28.72 -15.21 1.91
CA GLU A 57 -28.20 -15.91 0.73
C GLU A 57 -26.67 -16.02 0.75
N ILE A 58 -25.98 -15.00 1.24
CA ILE A 58 -24.51 -15.00 1.23
C ILE A 58 -23.97 -15.54 2.55
N LEU A 59 -24.24 -14.89 3.68
CA LEU A 59 -23.64 -15.28 4.95
C LEU A 59 -24.13 -16.65 5.45
N CYS A 60 -25.45 -16.87 5.39
CA CYS A 60 -26.01 -18.10 5.98
C CYS A 60 -25.99 -19.28 4.99
N LYS A 61 -26.49 -19.12 3.75
CA LYS A 61 -26.62 -20.26 2.81
C LYS A 61 -25.32 -20.59 2.09
N LYS A 62 -24.61 -19.58 1.54
CA LYS A 62 -23.39 -19.84 0.74
C LYS A 62 -22.16 -20.03 1.60
N LEU A 63 -21.97 -19.20 2.61
CA LEU A 63 -20.78 -19.21 3.46
C LEU A 63 -20.97 -20.11 4.69
N CYS A 64 -22.20 -20.42 5.08
CA CYS A 64 -22.50 -21.15 6.30
C CYS A 64 -21.73 -20.54 7.51
N ALA A 65 -21.75 -19.20 7.58
CA ALA A 65 -20.97 -18.48 8.57
C ALA A 65 -21.41 -18.86 9.99
N ALA A 66 -20.50 -19.34 10.81
CA ALA A 66 -20.72 -19.60 12.22
C ALA A 66 -20.43 -18.36 13.08
N PHE A 67 -19.55 -17.48 12.63
CA PHE A 67 -19.18 -16.23 13.28
C PHE A 67 -19.04 -15.11 12.24
N VAL A 68 -19.56 -13.93 12.54
CA VAL A 68 -19.46 -12.73 11.72
C VAL A 68 -18.90 -11.59 12.53
N ALA A 69 -17.84 -10.95 12.04
CA ALA A 69 -17.22 -9.78 12.64
C ALA A 69 -17.36 -8.56 11.72
N ALA A 70 -17.63 -7.41 12.30
CA ALA A 70 -17.69 -6.15 11.54
C ALA A 70 -17.23 -4.95 12.38
N GLY A 71 -16.77 -3.90 11.72
CA GLY A 71 -16.56 -2.60 12.37
C GLY A 71 -17.88 -1.87 12.63
N PRO A 72 -17.91 -0.86 13.52
CA PRO A 72 -19.13 -0.17 13.94
C PRO A 72 -19.83 0.58 12.80
N ASP A 73 -19.08 1.04 11.78
CA ASP A 73 -19.60 1.78 10.63
C ASP A 73 -19.96 0.88 9.44
N PHE A 74 -19.93 -0.44 9.63
CA PHE A 74 -20.16 -1.35 8.52
C PHE A 74 -21.59 -1.20 7.99
N CYS A 75 -21.68 -0.91 6.68
CA CYS A 75 -22.95 -0.81 5.96
C CYS A 75 -22.92 -1.67 4.72
N PHE A 76 -24.07 -2.31 4.40
CA PHE A 76 -24.20 -3.22 3.27
C PHE A 76 -25.60 -3.22 2.66
N GLY A 77 -25.73 -3.92 1.52
CA GLY A 77 -26.98 -4.03 0.81
C GLY A 77 -27.41 -2.74 0.11
N TYR A 78 -28.58 -2.81 -0.55
CA TYR A 78 -29.10 -1.71 -1.34
C TYR A 78 -29.22 -0.40 -0.53
N GLU A 79 -28.70 0.69 -1.09
CA GLU A 79 -28.62 2.02 -0.46
C GLU A 79 -27.96 2.04 0.92
N ARG A 80 -27.07 1.07 1.20
CA ARG A 80 -26.40 0.94 2.50
C ARG A 80 -27.36 0.83 3.70
N LYS A 81 -28.58 0.30 3.48
CA LYS A 81 -29.60 0.18 4.54
C LYS A 81 -29.32 -0.95 5.53
N GLY A 82 -28.41 -1.88 5.24
CA GLY A 82 -27.88 -2.85 6.19
C GLY A 82 -26.81 -2.22 7.08
N ASN A 83 -26.80 -2.59 8.35
CA ASN A 83 -25.86 -2.12 9.35
C ASN A 83 -25.60 -3.20 10.42
N VAL A 84 -24.74 -2.91 11.38
CA VAL A 84 -24.38 -3.81 12.47
C VAL A 84 -25.59 -4.27 13.30
N ALA A 85 -26.56 -3.38 13.55
CA ALA A 85 -27.78 -3.74 14.29
C ALA A 85 -28.65 -4.75 13.54
N LEU A 86 -28.66 -4.71 12.19
CA LEU A 86 -29.35 -5.72 11.40
C LEU A 86 -28.62 -7.06 11.42
N LEU A 87 -27.27 -7.07 11.39
CA LEU A 87 -26.47 -8.30 11.54
C LEU A 87 -26.74 -8.94 12.89
N GLU A 88 -26.68 -8.19 13.97
CA GLU A 88 -26.98 -8.66 15.33
C GLU A 88 -28.40 -9.24 15.43
N LYS A 89 -29.40 -8.50 14.94
CA LYS A 89 -30.79 -8.97 14.95
C LYS A 89 -31.00 -10.26 14.16
N MET A 90 -30.24 -10.46 13.09
CA MET A 90 -30.35 -11.65 12.22
C MET A 90 -29.52 -12.84 12.74
N SER A 91 -28.58 -12.63 13.67
CA SER A 91 -27.66 -13.66 14.14
C SER A 91 -28.41 -14.86 14.73
N SER A 92 -29.36 -14.63 15.63
CA SER A 92 -30.17 -15.70 16.23
C SER A 92 -31.05 -16.45 15.20
N LEU A 93 -31.54 -15.75 14.17
CA LEU A 93 -32.37 -16.37 13.12
C LEU A 93 -31.55 -17.20 12.13
N CYS A 94 -30.30 -16.85 11.94
CA CYS A 94 -29.39 -17.44 10.97
C CYS A 94 -28.37 -18.40 11.60
N GLY A 95 -28.27 -18.44 12.91
CA GLY A 95 -27.40 -19.38 13.65
C GLY A 95 -25.91 -19.00 13.63
N TYR A 96 -25.55 -17.72 13.44
CA TYR A 96 -24.18 -17.27 13.57
C TYR A 96 -24.00 -16.41 14.84
N GLU A 97 -22.81 -16.41 15.42
CA GLU A 97 -22.39 -15.45 16.43
C GLU A 97 -21.97 -14.15 15.75
N PHE A 98 -22.18 -13.01 16.40
CA PHE A 98 -21.86 -11.71 15.85
C PHE A 98 -21.10 -10.83 16.84
N GLU A 99 -20.03 -10.18 16.38
CA GLU A 99 -19.23 -9.27 17.20
C GLU A 99 -18.89 -7.99 16.42
N VAL A 100 -18.95 -6.87 17.12
CA VAL A 100 -18.52 -5.57 16.60
C VAL A 100 -17.16 -5.23 17.18
N PHE A 101 -16.17 -5.04 16.34
CA PHE A 101 -14.82 -4.63 16.75
C PHE A 101 -14.69 -3.11 16.63
N ASP A 102 -14.29 -2.48 17.73
CA ASP A 102 -14.03 -1.04 17.75
C ASP A 102 -12.88 -0.66 16.80
N LYS A 103 -12.94 0.58 16.33
CA LYS A 103 -11.86 1.12 15.49
C LYS A 103 -10.59 1.30 16.29
N VAL A 104 -9.48 0.86 15.74
CA VAL A 104 -8.15 1.20 16.25
C VAL A 104 -7.93 2.71 16.09
N SER A 105 -7.31 3.33 17.09
CA SER A 105 -7.00 4.76 17.08
C SER A 105 -5.49 5.00 17.04
N TYR A 106 -5.09 6.06 16.37
CA TYR A 106 -3.73 6.56 16.33
C TYR A 106 -3.71 8.05 16.66
N LYS A 107 -2.89 8.47 17.65
CA LYS A 107 -2.85 9.85 18.18
C LYS A 107 -4.24 10.37 18.61
N GLY A 108 -5.03 9.49 19.24
CA GLY A 108 -6.36 9.82 19.79
C GLY A 108 -7.51 9.89 18.78
N GLU A 109 -7.24 9.68 17.48
CA GLU A 109 -8.23 9.71 16.42
C GLU A 109 -8.36 8.34 15.74
N PRO A 110 -9.56 7.91 15.32
CA PRO A 110 -9.76 6.64 14.62
C PRO A 110 -8.94 6.56 13.33
N ILE A 111 -8.36 5.39 13.10
CA ILE A 111 -7.69 5.08 11.83
C ILE A 111 -8.75 4.91 10.73
N SER A 112 -8.52 5.55 9.58
CA SER A 112 -9.37 5.40 8.39
C SER A 112 -8.57 5.55 7.10
N SER A 113 -9.06 4.93 6.03
CA SER A 113 -8.43 5.07 4.71
C SER A 113 -8.33 6.53 4.25
N SER A 114 -9.31 7.37 4.58
CA SER A 114 -9.28 8.80 4.23
C SER A 114 -8.16 9.54 4.95
N ARG A 115 -7.95 9.25 6.24
CA ARG A 115 -6.88 9.85 7.03
C ARG A 115 -5.50 9.38 6.55
N ILE A 116 -5.34 8.10 6.26
CA ILE A 116 -4.09 7.57 5.71
C ILE A 116 -3.77 8.21 4.35
N ARG A 117 -4.78 8.37 3.48
CA ARG A 117 -4.62 9.06 2.19
C ARG A 117 -4.16 10.51 2.35
N ALA A 118 -4.73 11.23 3.31
CA ALA A 118 -4.33 12.61 3.62
C ALA A 118 -2.85 12.64 4.04
N CYS A 119 -2.43 11.82 5.00
CA CYS A 119 -1.03 11.73 5.42
C CYS A 119 -0.08 11.43 4.26
N ILE A 120 -0.42 10.46 3.40
CA ILE A 120 0.41 10.13 2.23
C ILE A 120 0.49 11.31 1.27
N SER A 121 -0.63 11.99 0.97
CA SER A 121 -0.65 13.13 0.04
C SER A 121 0.14 14.35 0.55
N GLU A 122 0.32 14.45 1.86
CA GLU A 122 1.11 15.49 2.54
C GLU A 122 2.56 15.08 2.80
N GLY A 123 2.96 13.86 2.42
CA GLY A 123 4.30 13.33 2.65
C GLY A 123 4.57 12.88 4.10
N GLN A 124 3.53 12.79 4.93
CA GLN A 124 3.63 12.33 6.32
C GLN A 124 3.70 10.80 6.35
N MET A 125 4.81 10.26 5.83
CA MET A 125 4.94 8.82 5.58
C MET A 125 5.01 8.02 6.87
N GLU A 126 5.62 8.55 7.94
CA GLU A 126 5.69 7.90 9.25
C GLU A 126 4.31 7.68 9.84
N ASP A 127 3.48 8.72 9.84
CA ASP A 127 2.11 8.62 10.36
C ASP A 127 1.26 7.65 9.52
N ALA A 128 1.48 7.64 8.20
CA ALA A 128 0.83 6.69 7.31
C ALA A 128 1.28 5.24 7.60
N CYS A 129 2.58 5.01 7.80
CA CYS A 129 3.14 3.70 8.14
C CYS A 129 2.59 3.18 9.49
N GLU A 130 2.56 4.03 10.53
CA GLU A 130 2.01 3.67 11.83
C GLU A 130 0.51 3.30 11.73
N MET A 131 -0.29 4.06 10.97
CA MET A 131 -1.70 3.75 10.75
C MET A 131 -1.94 2.52 9.89
N LEU A 132 -1.03 2.20 8.98
CA LEU A 132 -1.10 1.00 8.14
C LEU A 132 -0.57 -0.25 8.85
N ASP A 133 0.13 -0.08 9.98
CA ASP A 133 0.92 -1.12 10.65
C ASP A 133 1.95 -1.78 9.71
N ARG A 134 2.42 -1.03 8.72
CA ARG A 134 3.42 -1.44 7.73
C ARG A 134 3.86 -0.25 6.88
N PRO A 135 5.03 -0.30 6.22
CA PRO A 135 5.42 0.75 5.29
C PRO A 135 4.46 0.82 4.09
N PHE A 136 4.36 2.01 3.49
CA PHE A 136 3.70 2.18 2.22
C PHE A 136 4.63 1.66 1.11
N SER A 137 4.33 0.49 0.58
CA SER A 137 5.19 -0.21 -0.37
C SER A 137 4.55 -0.37 -1.75
N LEU A 138 5.37 -0.64 -2.74
CA LEU A 138 4.98 -1.07 -4.07
C LEU A 138 5.97 -2.12 -4.58
N SER A 139 5.46 -3.08 -5.35
CA SER A 139 6.26 -4.12 -5.98
C SER A 139 6.22 -3.97 -7.50
N GLY A 140 7.29 -4.36 -8.16
CA GLY A 140 7.35 -4.39 -9.62
C GLY A 140 8.66 -4.93 -10.14
N THR A 141 8.69 -5.11 -11.46
CA THR A 141 9.88 -5.59 -12.18
C THR A 141 10.82 -4.42 -12.47
N VAL A 142 12.11 -4.60 -12.21
CA VAL A 142 13.14 -3.59 -12.51
C VAL A 142 13.27 -3.40 -14.01
N ILE A 143 13.05 -2.18 -14.48
CA ILE A 143 13.18 -1.79 -15.87
C ILE A 143 14.50 -1.04 -16.13
N HIS A 144 14.90 -0.96 -17.41
CA HIS A 144 16.03 -0.14 -17.82
C HIS A 144 15.73 1.35 -17.68
N GLY A 145 16.59 2.05 -16.93
CA GLY A 145 16.59 3.51 -16.83
C GLY A 145 17.63 4.17 -17.73
N LYS A 146 17.78 5.48 -17.62
CA LYS A 146 18.80 6.26 -18.38
C LYS A 146 20.25 5.99 -17.98
N ALA A 147 20.49 5.17 -16.97
CA ALA A 147 21.80 4.75 -16.45
C ALA A 147 22.77 5.91 -16.05
N ILE A 148 22.26 7.14 -15.86
CA ILE A 148 23.10 8.28 -15.45
C ILE A 148 23.72 8.03 -14.06
N GLY A 149 22.98 7.44 -13.14
CA GLY A 149 23.48 7.08 -11.82
C GLY A 149 24.68 6.13 -11.87
N HIS A 150 24.70 5.20 -12.81
CA HIS A 150 25.80 4.24 -12.98
C HIS A 150 27.13 4.93 -13.32
N THR A 151 27.11 6.04 -14.08
CA THR A 151 28.34 6.80 -14.45
C THR A 151 28.96 7.53 -13.27
N ILE A 152 28.22 7.75 -12.18
CA ILE A 152 28.68 8.43 -10.97
C ILE A 152 28.80 7.50 -9.76
N GLY A 153 28.70 6.17 -9.98
CA GLY A 153 28.82 5.15 -8.92
C GLY A 153 27.55 4.93 -8.09
N PHE A 154 26.40 5.44 -8.55
CA PHE A 154 25.09 5.31 -7.90
C PHE A 154 24.16 4.53 -8.81
N ALA A 155 24.30 3.19 -8.85
CA ALA A 155 23.38 2.35 -9.61
C ALA A 155 21.95 2.48 -9.06
N THR A 156 20.99 2.73 -9.95
CA THR A 156 19.57 2.87 -9.59
C THR A 156 18.73 1.78 -10.23
N MET A 157 17.74 1.30 -9.50
CA MET A 157 16.69 0.42 -9.98
C MET A 157 15.45 1.25 -10.31
N ASN A 158 14.89 1.02 -11.48
CA ASN A 158 13.75 1.80 -11.97
C ASN A 158 12.51 0.93 -11.99
N LEU A 159 11.40 1.45 -11.44
CA LEU A 159 10.08 0.85 -11.54
C LEU A 159 9.06 1.85 -12.09
N VAL A 160 8.12 1.33 -12.86
CA VAL A 160 6.92 2.11 -13.24
C VAL A 160 5.96 2.11 -12.06
N TRP A 161 5.41 3.27 -11.71
CA TRP A 161 4.39 3.37 -10.68
C TRP A 161 3.12 2.65 -11.12
N PRO A 162 2.55 1.74 -10.31
CA PRO A 162 1.31 1.04 -10.66
C PRO A 162 0.13 2.02 -10.85
N GLU A 163 -0.66 1.82 -11.91
CA GLU A 163 -1.76 2.75 -12.26
C GLU A 163 -2.84 2.83 -11.20
N ASP A 164 -3.10 1.71 -10.52
CA ASP A 164 -4.12 1.60 -9.48
C ASP A 164 -3.62 1.95 -8.08
N LYS A 165 -2.31 2.17 -7.89
CA LYS A 165 -1.70 2.54 -6.62
C LYS A 165 -1.84 4.03 -6.33
N LEU A 166 -2.18 4.39 -5.08
CA LEU A 166 -2.22 5.77 -4.62
C LEU A 166 -0.88 6.46 -4.88
N LEU A 167 -0.95 7.67 -5.44
CA LEU A 167 0.25 8.48 -5.67
C LEU A 167 0.77 9.08 -4.37
N VAL A 168 2.07 9.26 -4.32
CA VAL A 168 2.78 10.01 -3.28
C VAL A 168 3.29 11.33 -3.86
N PRO A 169 3.64 12.33 -3.04
CA PRO A 169 4.30 13.55 -3.50
C PRO A 169 5.57 13.24 -4.29
N ILE A 170 5.80 14.02 -5.34
CA ILE A 170 7.05 13.95 -6.11
C ILE A 170 8.21 14.41 -5.22
N GLY A 171 9.29 13.61 -5.19
CA GLY A 171 10.45 13.92 -4.37
C GLY A 171 11.29 12.71 -4.00
N VAL A 172 12.15 12.91 -3.04
CA VAL A 172 13.11 11.92 -2.54
C VAL A 172 12.63 11.35 -1.23
N TYR A 173 12.72 10.03 -1.11
CA TYR A 173 12.27 9.25 0.03
C TYR A 173 13.40 8.42 0.62
N LEU A 174 13.44 8.30 1.93
CA LEU A 174 14.21 7.28 2.61
C LEU A 174 13.39 5.99 2.61
N SER A 175 13.99 4.91 2.14
CA SER A 175 13.27 3.70 1.77
C SER A 175 14.07 2.43 2.08
N LYS A 176 13.39 1.29 2.03
CA LYS A 176 14.03 -0.03 2.00
C LYS A 176 13.60 -0.75 0.72
N VAL A 177 14.51 -1.50 0.13
CA VAL A 177 14.24 -2.32 -1.06
C VAL A 177 14.52 -3.77 -0.75
N LYS A 178 13.51 -4.62 -0.95
CA LYS A 178 13.64 -6.07 -0.84
C LYS A 178 13.89 -6.67 -2.22
N ILE A 179 14.98 -7.41 -2.36
CA ILE A 179 15.40 -8.08 -3.59
C ILE A 179 16.13 -9.41 -3.26
N GLY A 180 15.79 -10.48 -3.96
CA GLY A 180 16.44 -11.78 -3.76
C GLY A 180 16.39 -12.29 -2.31
N GLY A 181 15.36 -11.95 -1.55
CA GLY A 181 15.22 -12.30 -0.13
C GLY A 181 15.98 -11.40 0.85
N ASN A 182 16.79 -10.46 0.37
CA ASN A 182 17.53 -9.50 1.21
C ASN A 182 16.87 -8.12 1.18
N THR A 183 17.06 -7.35 2.26
CA THR A 183 16.55 -5.98 2.39
C THR A 183 17.71 -5.00 2.49
N TYR A 184 17.67 -3.95 1.68
CA TYR A 184 18.70 -2.91 1.60
C TYR A 184 18.07 -1.56 1.90
N GLN A 185 18.78 -0.71 2.65
CA GLN A 185 18.43 0.70 2.76
C GLN A 185 18.61 1.36 1.38
N ALA A 186 17.74 2.30 1.05
CA ALA A 186 17.77 2.95 -0.25
C ALA A 186 17.29 4.40 -0.18
N ILE A 187 17.74 5.19 -1.13
CA ILE A 187 17.22 6.51 -1.45
C ILE A 187 16.38 6.36 -2.70
N THR A 188 15.11 6.71 -2.62
CA THR A 188 14.18 6.55 -3.72
C THR A 188 13.67 7.89 -4.21
N ASN A 189 13.89 8.21 -5.48
CA ASN A 189 13.27 9.35 -6.15
C ASN A 189 11.96 8.91 -6.83
N VAL A 190 10.88 9.63 -6.56
CA VAL A 190 9.60 9.50 -7.26
C VAL A 190 9.42 10.75 -8.11
N GLY A 191 9.38 10.59 -9.42
CA GLY A 191 9.31 11.70 -10.37
C GLY A 191 8.61 11.34 -11.67
N HIS A 192 8.40 12.34 -12.53
CA HIS A 192 7.84 12.12 -13.86
C HIS A 192 8.86 11.50 -14.81
N ARG A 193 8.40 10.55 -15.60
CA ARG A 193 9.18 10.02 -16.71
C ARG A 193 9.43 11.14 -17.72
N PRO A 194 10.69 11.42 -18.11
CA PRO A 194 10.94 12.38 -19.17
C PRO A 194 10.27 11.89 -20.47
N THR A 195 9.35 12.67 -20.98
CA THR A 195 8.53 12.38 -22.15
C THR A 195 9.41 12.25 -23.41
N VAL A 196 9.64 11.02 -23.88
CA VAL A 196 10.15 10.77 -25.23
C VAL A 196 9.13 9.99 -26.07
N GLU A 197 8.19 9.27 -25.45
CA GLU A 197 7.10 8.58 -26.17
C GLU A 197 5.82 8.64 -25.31
N LYS A 198 4.79 9.25 -25.89
CA LYS A 198 3.44 9.30 -25.33
C LYS A 198 2.70 8.01 -25.64
N ASP A 199 2.91 6.97 -24.88
CA ASP A 199 1.89 5.93 -24.71
C ASP A 199 0.91 6.41 -23.67
N ALA A 200 -0.27 6.84 -24.09
CA ALA A 200 -1.32 7.45 -23.28
C ALA A 200 -1.97 6.50 -22.24
N ALA A 201 -1.43 5.30 -22.06
CA ALA A 201 -2.00 4.27 -21.20
C ALA A 201 -1.12 3.87 -19.99
N LYS A 202 0.00 4.53 -19.73
CA LYS A 202 0.87 4.17 -18.59
C LYS A 202 1.08 5.34 -17.65
N SER A 203 1.15 5.07 -16.36
CA SER A 203 1.51 6.06 -15.34
C SER A 203 2.78 6.81 -15.76
N ASP A 204 2.71 8.15 -15.78
CA ASP A 204 3.86 9.01 -16.07
C ASP A 204 4.88 9.05 -14.94
N LEU A 205 4.62 8.36 -13.82
CA LEU A 205 5.51 8.33 -12.67
C LEU A 205 6.48 7.15 -12.74
N LEU A 206 7.73 7.48 -12.48
CA LEU A 206 8.84 6.56 -12.34
C LEU A 206 9.38 6.63 -10.91
N LEU A 207 9.69 5.47 -10.38
CA LEU A 207 10.41 5.33 -9.13
C LEU A 207 11.84 4.91 -9.46
N GLU A 208 12.83 5.67 -8.98
CA GLU A 208 14.26 5.37 -9.11
C GLU A 208 14.84 5.13 -7.71
N ALA A 209 15.13 3.86 -7.37
CA ALA A 209 15.70 3.49 -6.08
C ALA A 209 17.21 3.26 -6.20
N HIS A 210 17.99 4.00 -5.41
CA HIS A 210 19.42 3.77 -5.21
C HIS A 210 19.63 2.99 -3.91
N LEU A 211 20.02 1.72 -4.04
CA LEU A 211 20.26 0.84 -2.90
C LEU A 211 21.66 1.10 -2.33
N LEU A 212 21.74 1.28 -1.02
CA LEU A 212 23.01 1.41 -0.33
C LEU A 212 23.66 0.02 -0.20
N GLN A 213 24.97 -0.05 -0.43
CA GLN A 213 25.77 -1.29 -0.35
C GLN A 213 25.33 -2.42 -1.32
N TYR A 214 24.68 -2.04 -2.42
CA TYR A 214 24.30 -2.98 -3.48
C TYR A 214 24.97 -2.60 -4.80
N SER A 215 25.64 -3.56 -5.47
CA SER A 215 26.41 -3.28 -6.69
C SER A 215 26.04 -4.17 -7.88
N GLN A 216 25.03 -5.05 -7.71
CA GLN A 216 24.63 -5.97 -8.78
C GLN A 216 23.63 -5.33 -9.74
N MET A 217 23.54 -5.84 -10.95
CA MET A 217 22.47 -5.50 -11.89
C MET A 217 21.24 -6.36 -11.57
N ALA A 218 20.06 -5.75 -11.57
CA ALA A 218 18.80 -6.40 -11.18
C ALA A 218 17.71 -6.28 -12.25
N TYR A 219 18.06 -6.01 -13.51
CA TYR A 219 17.09 -5.87 -14.59
C TYR A 219 16.26 -7.15 -14.76
N GLY A 220 14.94 -6.98 -14.80
CA GLY A 220 13.99 -8.08 -14.92
C GLY A 220 13.67 -8.79 -13.61
N GLU A 221 14.30 -8.41 -12.50
CA GLU A 221 13.99 -8.95 -11.19
C GLU A 221 12.80 -8.23 -10.55
N GLU A 222 12.03 -8.99 -9.78
CA GLU A 222 10.96 -8.43 -8.94
C GLU A 222 11.55 -7.86 -7.66
N ILE A 223 11.18 -6.61 -7.36
CA ILE A 223 11.57 -5.94 -6.12
C ILE A 223 10.35 -5.35 -5.42
N GLU A 224 10.47 -5.15 -4.11
CA GLU A 224 9.52 -4.38 -3.31
C GLU A 224 10.25 -3.17 -2.73
N VAL A 225 9.68 -1.98 -2.97
CA VAL A 225 10.18 -0.71 -2.44
C VAL A 225 9.22 -0.22 -1.36
N SER A 226 9.73 -0.05 -0.15
CA SER A 226 9.01 0.44 1.02
C SER A 226 9.44 1.86 1.33
N LEU A 227 8.51 2.82 1.30
CA LEU A 227 8.74 4.24 1.57
C LEU A 227 8.47 4.53 3.05
N PHE A 228 9.44 5.10 3.76
CA PHE A 228 9.38 5.37 5.20
C PHE A 228 9.31 6.84 5.56
N HIS A 229 10.03 7.68 4.82
CA HIS A 229 10.16 9.12 5.10
C HIS A 229 10.24 9.91 3.80
N TYR A 230 9.54 11.05 3.75
CA TYR A 230 9.67 12.03 2.68
C TYR A 230 10.78 13.00 3.03
N GLU A 231 11.93 12.87 2.40
CA GLU A 231 13.14 13.64 2.73
C GLU A 231 13.10 15.06 2.18
N ARG A 232 12.75 15.20 0.90
CA ARG A 232 12.76 16.50 0.20
C ARG A 232 12.09 16.46 -1.17
N PRO A 233 11.69 17.60 -1.72
CA PRO A 233 11.25 17.69 -3.12
C PRO A 233 12.40 17.43 -4.10
N GLU A 234 12.05 17.14 -5.37
CA GLU A 234 13.02 17.10 -6.46
C GLU A 234 13.71 18.46 -6.64
N VAL A 235 15.01 18.42 -6.90
CA VAL A 235 15.83 19.63 -7.15
C VAL A 235 16.59 19.43 -8.47
N ARG A 236 16.65 20.47 -9.27
CA ARG A 236 17.53 20.51 -10.46
C ARG A 236 18.94 20.91 -10.04
N PHE A 237 19.93 20.13 -10.45
CA PHE A 237 21.32 20.38 -10.15
C PHE A 237 22.01 21.11 -11.30
N SER A 238 22.94 22.01 -10.97
CA SER A 238 23.75 22.75 -11.95
C SER A 238 24.79 21.88 -12.67
N GLY A 239 25.06 20.67 -12.18
CA GLY A 239 26.01 19.74 -12.75
C GLY A 239 26.17 18.48 -11.90
N LEU A 240 27.03 17.57 -12.37
CA LEU A 240 27.25 16.25 -11.75
C LEU A 240 27.84 16.36 -10.34
N ASP A 241 28.69 17.35 -10.08
CA ASP A 241 29.32 17.51 -8.75
C ASP A 241 28.28 17.92 -7.69
N ALA A 242 27.38 18.86 -8.03
CA ALA A 242 26.29 19.25 -7.16
C ALA A 242 25.33 18.07 -6.87
N LEU A 243 25.05 17.23 -7.87
CA LEU A 243 24.27 16.00 -7.70
C LEU A 243 24.97 15.03 -6.76
N LYS A 244 26.28 14.77 -6.93
CA LYS A 244 27.06 13.88 -6.06
C LYS A 244 27.06 14.34 -4.61
N GLU A 245 27.25 15.65 -4.37
CA GLU A 245 27.22 16.20 -3.00
C GLU A 245 25.84 16.05 -2.36
N GLN A 246 24.76 16.23 -3.12
CA GLN A 246 23.41 16.01 -2.58
C GLN A 246 23.16 14.53 -2.28
N LEU A 247 23.57 13.63 -3.16
CA LEU A 247 23.42 12.17 -2.94
C LEU A 247 24.18 11.71 -1.70
N LYS A 248 25.35 12.29 -1.39
CA LYS A 248 26.06 12.01 -0.13
C LYS A 248 25.26 12.45 1.09
N LYS A 249 24.62 13.63 1.04
CA LYS A 249 23.76 14.13 2.13
C LYS A 249 22.54 13.22 2.32
N ASP A 250 21.87 12.86 1.24
CA ASP A 250 20.71 11.97 1.26
C ASP A 250 21.13 10.58 1.79
N THR A 251 22.31 10.09 1.43
CA THR A 251 22.86 8.81 1.96
C THR A 251 23.06 8.89 3.47
N LEU A 252 23.68 9.97 3.95
CA LEU A 252 23.88 10.16 5.39
C LEU A 252 22.54 10.25 6.13
N ALA A 253 21.59 11.02 5.61
CA ALA A 253 20.24 11.11 6.17
C ALA A 253 19.56 9.74 6.25
N CYS A 254 19.67 8.93 5.18
CA CYS A 254 19.10 7.58 5.12
C CYS A 254 19.69 6.67 6.20
N VAL A 255 21.02 6.62 6.31
CA VAL A 255 21.70 5.79 7.32
C VAL A 255 21.30 6.24 8.73
N THR A 256 21.39 7.54 9.03
CA THR A 256 21.01 8.09 10.34
C THR A 256 19.56 7.77 10.71
N TYR A 257 18.64 7.97 9.78
CA TYR A 257 17.21 7.69 10.00
C TYR A 257 16.94 6.23 10.40
N PHE A 258 17.56 5.27 9.73
CA PHE A 258 17.35 3.86 10.03
C PHE A 258 18.17 3.37 11.24
N GLU A 259 19.32 3.98 11.54
CA GLU A 259 20.08 3.69 12.76
C GLU A 259 19.35 4.15 14.03
N GLU A 260 18.78 5.35 14.02
CA GLU A 260 17.98 5.87 15.13
C GLU A 260 16.76 5.00 15.42
N ARG A 261 16.05 4.52 14.38
CA ARG A 261 14.90 3.64 14.53
C ARG A 261 15.25 2.19 14.84
N GLY A 262 16.39 1.68 14.38
CA GLY A 262 16.90 0.36 14.75
C GLY A 262 17.36 0.29 16.20
N ASN A 263 17.77 1.42 16.80
CA ASN A 263 18.12 1.50 18.22
C ASN A 263 16.89 1.61 19.14
N ASP A 264 15.75 2.07 18.64
CA ASP A 264 14.45 2.05 19.37
C ASP A 264 13.84 0.65 19.51
N GLY A 265 14.63 -0.37 19.26
CA GLY A 265 14.49 -1.83 19.30
C GLY A 265 13.29 -2.45 20.01
N LYS A 266 12.05 -2.04 19.66
CA LYS A 266 10.81 -2.70 20.12
C LYS A 266 9.59 -2.56 19.20
N LYS A 267 9.70 -2.00 17.97
CA LYS A 267 8.53 -1.85 17.08
C LYS A 267 8.71 -2.30 15.63
N GLU A 268 9.77 -3.02 15.28
CA GLU A 268 9.78 -3.77 14.02
C GLU A 268 9.05 -5.11 14.18
N GLY A 269 7.86 -5.06 14.74
CA GLY A 269 6.90 -6.17 14.79
C GLY A 269 6.13 -6.32 13.48
N PHE A 270 6.77 -6.08 12.35
CA PHE A 270 6.25 -6.53 11.05
C PHE A 270 6.44 -8.03 10.97
N VAL A 271 5.36 -8.76 11.02
CA VAL A 271 5.12 -10.18 10.78
C VAL A 271 6.35 -10.92 10.17
N GLU A 272 7.46 -11.06 10.92
CA GLU A 272 8.57 -11.96 10.56
C GLU A 272 8.62 -13.23 11.43
N GLU A 273 7.85 -13.28 12.54
CA GLU A 273 7.80 -14.46 13.41
C GLU A 273 6.38 -14.86 13.78
N ARG A 274 5.66 -15.48 12.87
CA ARG A 274 4.64 -16.51 13.17
C ARG A 274 4.66 -17.56 12.08
N ALA A 275 5.73 -18.33 12.02
CA ALA A 275 5.75 -19.65 11.40
C ALA A 275 5.43 -20.71 12.50
#